data_0acd5ea5789df4ecdb02f965670f8026
#
_entry.id   0acd5ea5789df4ecdb02f965670f8026
#
_cell.length_a   1.000
_cell.length_b   1.000
_cell.length_c   1.000
_cell.angle_alpha   90.00
_cell.angle_beta   90.00
_cell.angle_gamma   90.00
#
_symmetry.space_group_name_H-M   'P 1'
#
loop_
_entity.id
_entity.type
_entity.pdbx_description
1 polymer ?
#
loop_
_entity_poly.entity_id
_entity_poly.type
_entity_poly.pdbx_seq_one_letter_code
_entity_poly.pdbx_strand_id
1 'polypeptide(L)'
;MMKLADMTVTGFADTVASDAPAPGGGSCAALYGSIGAALTAMVGGLTQGRKKYAEYAEHAAEVEKKGNELKTRLLDVMDRDTEAFNVVSAAFGMPKATDEEKAARSAAIQEGLKGCTKTPMEMMELIDETLTLAQLSLIHI
;
A
#
# COMPACT_ATOMS: atom_id res chain seq x y z
N MET A 1 -0.34 14.83 10.61
CA MET A 1 -0.26 14.88 9.13
C MET A 1 -1.54 14.26 8.59
N MET A 2 -2.12 14.80 7.53
CA MET A 2 -3.29 14.18 6.87
C MET A 2 -2.83 12.88 6.22
N LYS A 3 -3.61 11.81 6.38
CA LYS A 3 -3.29 10.53 5.71
C LYS A 3 -3.45 10.66 4.21
N LEU A 4 -2.61 9.99 3.44
CA LEU A 4 -2.74 9.95 1.97
C LEU A 4 -4.07 9.33 1.54
N ALA A 5 -4.54 8.33 2.30
CA ALA A 5 -5.84 7.68 2.09
C ALA A 5 -7.05 8.62 2.23
N ASP A 6 -6.90 9.75 2.94
CA ASP A 6 -7.96 10.74 3.13
C ASP A 6 -7.92 11.87 2.10
N MET A 7 -6.94 11.87 1.20
CA MET A 7 -6.85 12.85 0.12
C MET A 7 -7.91 12.58 -0.96
N THR A 8 -8.33 13.65 -1.63
CA THR A 8 -9.09 13.47 -2.89
C THR A 8 -8.19 12.87 -3.95
N VAL A 9 -8.76 12.15 -4.91
CA VAL A 9 -7.98 11.57 -6.03
C VAL A 9 -7.18 12.65 -6.76
N THR A 10 -7.78 13.82 -7.01
CA THR A 10 -7.09 14.94 -7.65
C THR A 10 -5.95 15.46 -6.79
N GLY A 11 -6.20 15.69 -5.49
CA GLY A 11 -5.16 16.18 -4.57
C GLY A 11 -3.98 15.22 -4.42
N PHE A 12 -4.24 13.90 -4.38
CA PHE A 12 -3.17 12.90 -4.38
C PHE A 12 -2.36 12.95 -5.68
N ALA A 13 -3.03 12.98 -6.84
CA ALA A 13 -2.36 13.04 -8.14
C ALA A 13 -1.53 14.33 -8.32
N ASP A 14 -2.06 15.48 -7.89
CA ASP A 14 -1.35 16.76 -7.92
C ASP A 14 -0.11 16.73 -7.02
N THR A 15 -0.20 16.09 -5.84
CA THR A 15 0.94 15.97 -4.94
C THR A 15 2.02 15.04 -5.53
N VAL A 16 1.64 13.92 -6.14
CA VAL A 16 2.57 13.03 -6.84
C VAL A 16 3.26 13.73 -8.02
N ALA A 17 2.56 14.62 -8.72
CA ALA A 17 3.08 15.36 -9.85
C ALA A 17 3.96 16.58 -9.47
N SER A 18 4.02 16.91 -8.18
CA SER A 18 4.79 18.05 -7.67
C SER A 18 6.28 17.70 -7.47
N ASP A 19 7.05 18.65 -6.97
CA ASP A 19 8.44 18.49 -6.54
C ASP A 19 8.57 17.95 -5.10
N ALA A 20 7.45 17.58 -4.45
CA ALA A 20 7.45 16.97 -3.13
C ALA A 20 8.18 15.61 -3.16
N PRO A 21 9.06 15.34 -2.18
CA PRO A 21 9.82 14.08 -2.13
C PRO A 21 8.95 12.86 -1.81
N ALA A 22 7.73 13.05 -1.33
CA ALA A 22 6.73 12.03 -1.02
C ALA A 22 5.31 12.62 -1.18
N PRO A 23 4.28 11.83 -1.55
CA PRO A 23 4.32 10.39 -1.83
C PRO A 23 5.07 10.05 -3.13
N GLY A 24 5.73 8.89 -3.15
CA GLY A 24 6.48 8.40 -4.29
C GLY A 24 5.87 7.14 -4.92
N GLY A 25 6.71 6.41 -5.67
CA GLY A 25 6.29 5.20 -6.39
C GLY A 25 5.74 4.11 -5.51
N GLY A 26 6.26 3.94 -4.28
CA GLY A 26 5.77 2.96 -3.31
C GLY A 26 4.33 3.24 -2.91
N SER A 27 4.05 4.47 -2.47
CA SER A 27 2.69 4.88 -2.10
C SER A 27 1.71 4.77 -3.29
N CYS A 28 2.16 5.10 -4.52
CA CYS A 28 1.35 4.91 -5.73
C CYS A 28 1.05 3.43 -6.00
N ALA A 29 2.04 2.55 -5.87
CA ALA A 29 1.87 1.11 -6.06
C ALA A 29 0.89 0.52 -5.05
N ALA A 30 0.96 0.93 -3.78
CA ALA A 30 0.02 0.52 -2.74
C ALA A 30 -1.42 0.96 -3.08
N LEU A 31 -1.61 2.19 -3.56
CA LEU A 31 -2.92 2.68 -4.02
C LEU A 31 -3.47 1.83 -5.17
N TYR A 32 -2.67 1.53 -6.19
CA TYR A 32 -3.10 0.69 -7.31
C TYR A 32 -3.46 -0.72 -6.84
N GLY A 33 -2.64 -1.31 -5.95
CA GLY A 33 -2.94 -2.59 -5.33
C GLY A 33 -4.26 -2.57 -4.56
N SER A 34 -4.53 -1.50 -3.81
CA SER A 34 -5.77 -1.35 -3.04
C SER A 34 -7.01 -1.26 -3.94
N ILE A 35 -6.90 -0.56 -5.09
CA ILE A 35 -7.97 -0.48 -6.08
C ILE A 35 -8.20 -1.86 -6.72
N GLY A 36 -7.13 -2.61 -7.04
CA GLY A 36 -7.22 -3.98 -7.51
C GLY A 36 -7.94 -4.91 -6.53
N ALA A 37 -7.60 -4.82 -5.25
CA ALA A 37 -8.28 -5.57 -4.18
C ALA A 37 -9.77 -5.19 -4.05
N ALA A 38 -10.08 -3.88 -4.17
CA ALA A 38 -11.47 -3.40 -4.16
C ALA A 38 -12.28 -3.94 -5.34
N LEU A 39 -11.70 -3.97 -6.54
CA LEU A 39 -12.35 -4.56 -7.73
C LEU A 39 -12.58 -6.06 -7.55
N THR A 40 -11.63 -6.77 -6.97
CA THR A 40 -11.78 -8.20 -6.64
C THR A 40 -12.91 -8.42 -5.64
N ALA A 41 -12.98 -7.60 -4.57
CA ALA A 41 -14.09 -7.63 -3.62
C ALA A 41 -15.44 -7.34 -4.32
N MET A 42 -15.49 -6.38 -5.24
CA MET A 42 -16.69 -6.08 -6.02
C MET A 42 -17.20 -7.30 -6.82
N VAL A 43 -16.30 -8.07 -7.43
CA VAL A 43 -16.68 -9.30 -8.15
C VAL A 43 -17.33 -10.30 -7.19
N GLY A 44 -16.74 -10.50 -5.98
CA GLY A 44 -17.36 -11.33 -4.94
C GLY A 44 -18.76 -10.85 -4.56
N GLY A 45 -18.91 -9.56 -4.26
CA GLY A 45 -20.20 -8.98 -3.87
C GLY A 45 -21.28 -9.07 -4.98
N LEU A 46 -20.89 -8.83 -6.23
CA LEU A 46 -21.83 -8.92 -7.37
C LEU A 46 -22.23 -10.37 -7.73
N THR A 47 -21.44 -11.35 -7.32
CA THR A 47 -21.71 -12.78 -7.57
C THR A 47 -22.71 -13.33 -6.56
N GLN A 48 -22.69 -12.84 -5.32
CA GLN A 48 -23.59 -13.25 -4.26
C GLN A 48 -25.07 -12.94 -4.60
N GLY A 49 -25.96 -13.79 -4.12
CA GLY A 49 -27.41 -13.64 -4.30
C GLY A 49 -27.92 -13.94 -5.71
N ARG A 50 -27.06 -14.23 -6.65
CA ARG A 50 -27.47 -14.62 -8.01
C ARG A 50 -27.74 -16.11 -8.11
N LYS A 51 -28.97 -16.48 -8.49
CA LYS A 51 -29.38 -17.89 -8.63
C LYS A 51 -28.44 -18.72 -9.52
N LYS A 52 -27.93 -18.11 -10.59
CA LYS A 52 -26.98 -18.74 -11.54
C LYS A 52 -25.68 -19.20 -10.85
N TYR A 53 -25.26 -18.50 -9.78
CA TYR A 53 -23.99 -18.73 -9.09
C TYR A 53 -24.20 -19.20 -7.64
N ALA A 54 -25.38 -19.79 -7.33
CA ALA A 54 -25.71 -20.20 -5.98
C ALA A 54 -24.71 -21.21 -5.37
N GLU A 55 -24.14 -22.08 -6.21
CA GLU A 55 -23.11 -23.05 -5.80
C GLU A 55 -21.79 -22.41 -5.38
N TYR A 56 -21.52 -21.17 -5.81
CA TYR A 56 -20.30 -20.42 -5.48
C TYR A 56 -20.53 -19.33 -4.42
N ALA A 57 -21.70 -19.30 -3.79
CA ALA A 57 -22.09 -18.22 -2.88
C ALA A 57 -21.11 -18.06 -1.69
N GLU A 58 -20.67 -19.16 -1.12
CA GLU A 58 -19.70 -19.15 0.02
C GLU A 58 -18.33 -18.65 -0.45
N HIS A 59 -17.86 -19.14 -1.59
CA HIS A 59 -16.61 -18.68 -2.20
C HIS A 59 -16.65 -17.19 -2.54
N ALA A 60 -17.75 -16.71 -3.12
CA ALA A 60 -17.94 -15.30 -3.45
C ALA A 60 -17.92 -14.39 -2.21
N ALA A 61 -18.52 -14.85 -1.10
CA ALA A 61 -18.46 -14.13 0.18
C ALA A 61 -17.04 -14.08 0.76
N GLU A 62 -16.26 -15.14 0.61
CA GLU A 62 -14.86 -15.17 1.04
C GLU A 62 -14.00 -14.21 0.19
N VAL A 63 -14.19 -14.19 -1.12
CA VAL A 63 -13.51 -13.26 -2.05
C VAL A 63 -13.81 -11.81 -1.68
N GLU A 64 -15.07 -11.47 -1.44
CA GLU A 64 -15.46 -10.12 -1.02
C GLU A 64 -14.78 -9.71 0.30
N LYS A 65 -14.82 -10.59 1.29
CA LYS A 65 -14.22 -10.35 2.61
C LYS A 65 -12.71 -10.13 2.50
N LYS A 66 -11.99 -11.07 1.89
CA LYS A 66 -10.53 -10.99 1.72
C LYS A 66 -10.11 -9.79 0.88
N GLY A 67 -10.84 -9.49 -0.19
CA GLY A 67 -10.56 -8.32 -1.02
C GLY A 67 -10.69 -7.01 -0.24
N ASN A 68 -11.69 -6.89 0.62
CA ASN A 68 -11.83 -5.72 1.51
C ASN A 68 -10.74 -5.63 2.58
N GLU A 69 -10.27 -6.76 3.11
CA GLU A 69 -9.14 -6.81 4.06
C GLU A 69 -7.85 -6.35 3.37
N LEU A 70 -7.53 -6.89 2.20
CA LEU A 70 -6.35 -6.53 1.41
C LEU A 70 -6.36 -5.06 0.99
N LYS A 71 -7.52 -4.56 0.53
CA LYS A 71 -7.71 -3.13 0.24
C LYS A 71 -7.31 -2.25 1.42
N THR A 72 -7.79 -2.58 2.61
CA THR A 72 -7.53 -1.78 3.82
C THR A 72 -6.06 -1.85 4.23
N ARG A 73 -5.44 -3.04 4.19
CA ARG A 73 -4.03 -3.22 4.49
C ARG A 73 -3.13 -2.45 3.50
N LEU A 74 -3.45 -2.45 2.22
CA LEU A 74 -2.70 -1.72 1.19
C LEU A 74 -2.81 -0.19 1.36
N LEU A 75 -3.98 0.33 1.77
CA LEU A 75 -4.12 1.75 2.12
C LEU A 75 -3.29 2.13 3.36
N ASP A 76 -3.19 1.24 4.35
CA ASP A 76 -2.32 1.45 5.51
C ASP A 76 -0.83 1.44 5.12
N VAL A 77 -0.40 0.51 4.27
CA VAL A 77 0.97 0.46 3.75
C VAL A 77 1.31 1.73 2.95
N MET A 78 0.36 2.30 2.21
CA MET A 78 0.55 3.56 1.47
C MET A 78 1.00 4.71 2.39
N ASP A 79 0.35 4.87 3.54
CA ASP A 79 0.72 5.90 4.52
C ASP A 79 2.08 5.58 5.18
N ARG A 80 2.29 4.32 5.58
CA ARG A 80 3.55 3.87 6.22
C ARG A 80 4.78 3.98 5.32
N ASP A 81 4.62 3.83 4.01
CA ASP A 81 5.70 4.03 3.03
C ASP A 81 6.23 5.47 3.08
N THR A 82 5.33 6.43 3.08
CA THR A 82 5.70 7.84 3.22
C THR A 82 6.31 8.15 4.60
N GLU A 83 5.78 7.57 5.68
CA GLU A 83 6.33 7.73 7.03
C GLU A 83 7.76 7.19 7.12
N ALA A 84 8.02 6.01 6.57
CA ALA A 84 9.35 5.41 6.52
C ALA A 84 10.34 6.30 5.74
N PHE A 85 9.91 6.85 4.61
CA PHE A 85 10.72 7.80 3.85
C PHE A 85 11.04 9.07 4.64
N ASN A 86 10.07 9.63 5.37
CA ASN A 86 10.28 10.83 6.19
C ASN A 86 11.33 10.62 7.29
N VAL A 87 11.43 9.41 7.85
CA VAL A 87 12.49 9.07 8.83
C VAL A 87 13.88 9.17 8.20
N VAL A 88 14.06 8.63 7.00
CA VAL A 88 15.34 8.72 6.27
C VAL A 88 15.63 10.17 5.87
N SER A 89 14.64 10.89 5.39
CA SER A 89 14.77 12.30 5.00
C SER A 89 15.24 13.15 6.19
N ALA A 90 14.68 12.94 7.38
CA ALA A 90 15.12 13.61 8.60
C ALA A 90 16.57 13.26 8.95
N ALA A 91 16.98 12.00 8.81
CA ALA A 91 18.34 11.57 9.06
C ALA A 91 19.37 12.23 8.11
N PHE A 92 18.99 12.47 6.86
CA PHE A 92 19.82 13.24 5.92
C PHE A 92 20.03 14.70 6.33
N GLY A 93 19.08 15.28 7.08
CA GLY A 93 19.17 16.64 7.64
C GLY A 93 20.00 16.77 8.92
N MET A 94 20.47 15.66 9.51
CA MET A 94 21.23 15.69 10.77
C MET A 94 22.58 16.41 10.61
N PRO A 95 23.12 17.02 11.71
CA PRO A 95 24.42 17.64 11.74
C PRO A 95 25.55 16.70 11.29
N LYS A 96 26.63 17.27 10.74
CA LYS A 96 27.79 16.52 10.21
C LYS A 96 29.13 17.27 10.38
N ALA A 97 29.20 18.16 11.36
CA ALA A 97 30.40 18.98 11.58
C ALA A 97 31.50 18.21 12.31
N THR A 98 31.17 17.42 13.33
CA THR A 98 32.12 16.60 14.10
C THR A 98 32.09 15.14 13.65
N ASP A 99 33.08 14.34 14.07
CA ASP A 99 33.13 12.91 13.72
C ASP A 99 32.05 12.12 14.47
N GLU A 100 31.69 12.55 15.68
CA GLU A 100 30.57 11.97 16.43
C GLU A 100 29.21 12.23 15.70
N GLU A 101 29.00 13.46 15.22
CA GLU A 101 27.81 13.82 14.46
C GLU A 101 27.71 13.02 13.14
N LYS A 102 28.84 12.87 12.42
CA LYS A 102 28.90 12.04 11.21
C LYS A 102 28.56 10.59 11.49
N ALA A 103 29.08 10.02 12.57
CA ALA A 103 28.81 8.64 12.98
C ALA A 103 27.33 8.46 13.36
N ALA A 104 26.78 9.36 14.17
CA ALA A 104 25.36 9.34 14.55
C ALA A 104 24.44 9.46 13.32
N ARG A 105 24.73 10.40 12.42
CA ARG A 105 24.01 10.59 11.17
C ARG A 105 24.06 9.34 10.28
N SER A 106 25.23 8.75 10.12
CA SER A 106 25.41 7.53 9.32
C SER A 106 24.58 6.38 9.89
N ALA A 107 24.61 6.17 11.20
CA ALA A 107 23.81 5.14 11.87
C ALA A 107 22.30 5.38 11.67
N ALA A 108 21.84 6.62 11.84
CA ALA A 108 20.44 6.98 11.65
C ALA A 108 19.97 6.75 10.19
N ILE A 109 20.80 7.09 9.19
CA ILE A 109 20.52 6.83 7.78
C ILE A 109 20.41 5.32 7.52
N GLN A 110 21.35 4.52 8.00
CA GLN A 110 21.35 3.07 7.81
C GLN A 110 20.12 2.41 8.44
N GLU A 111 19.73 2.82 9.63
CA GLU A 111 18.51 2.30 10.28
C GLU A 111 17.25 2.72 9.54
N GLY A 112 17.17 3.98 9.12
CA GLY A 112 16.05 4.47 8.30
C GLY A 112 15.92 3.73 6.97
N LEU A 113 17.04 3.48 6.26
CA LEU A 113 17.05 2.72 5.00
C LEU A 113 16.53 1.28 5.19
N LYS A 114 16.90 0.62 6.29
CA LYS A 114 16.32 -0.70 6.62
C LYS A 114 14.81 -0.62 6.85
N GLY A 115 14.33 0.45 7.49
CA GLY A 115 12.89 0.72 7.64
C GLY A 115 12.20 0.84 6.28
N CYS A 116 12.80 1.61 5.37
CA CYS A 116 12.27 1.82 4.01
C CYS A 116 12.24 0.57 3.12
N THR A 117 12.91 -0.53 3.48
CA THR A 117 12.79 -1.79 2.73
C THR A 117 11.62 -2.65 3.18
N LYS A 118 11.11 -2.46 4.40
CA LYS A 118 10.04 -3.29 4.96
C LYS A 118 8.69 -3.02 4.30
N THR A 119 8.35 -1.75 4.10
CA THR A 119 7.04 -1.38 3.51
C THR A 119 6.89 -1.85 2.06
N PRO A 120 7.86 -1.70 1.14
CA PRO A 120 7.78 -2.27 -0.20
C PRO A 120 7.72 -3.81 -0.20
N MET A 121 8.42 -4.49 0.71
CA MET A 121 8.34 -5.95 0.82
C MET A 121 6.93 -6.41 1.21
N GLU A 122 6.36 -5.84 2.27
CA GLU A 122 4.98 -6.11 2.67
C GLU A 122 3.98 -5.78 1.56
N MET A 123 4.20 -4.69 0.84
CA MET A 123 3.37 -4.29 -0.29
C MET A 123 3.38 -5.35 -1.40
N MET A 124 4.55 -5.89 -1.76
CA MET A 124 4.67 -6.95 -2.75
C MET A 124 3.92 -8.22 -2.32
N GLU A 125 4.02 -8.60 -1.05
CA GLU A 125 3.28 -9.74 -0.50
C GLU A 125 1.76 -9.53 -0.61
N LEU A 126 1.26 -8.35 -0.21
CA LEU A 126 -0.16 -8.01 -0.30
C LEU A 126 -0.67 -7.95 -1.75
N ILE A 127 0.14 -7.48 -2.67
CA ILE A 127 -0.22 -7.44 -4.10
C ILE A 127 -0.25 -8.85 -4.67
N ASP A 128 0.69 -9.72 -4.31
CA ASP A 128 0.69 -11.13 -4.70
C ASP A 128 -0.55 -11.87 -4.18
N GLU A 129 -0.91 -11.68 -2.91
CA GLU A 129 -2.17 -12.17 -2.34
C GLU A 129 -3.38 -11.64 -3.12
N THR A 130 -3.38 -10.35 -3.51
CA THR A 130 -4.46 -9.74 -4.28
C THR A 130 -4.59 -10.34 -5.67
N LEU A 131 -3.48 -10.57 -6.37
CA LEU A 131 -3.46 -11.20 -7.69
C LEU A 131 -3.95 -12.65 -7.63
N THR A 132 -3.53 -13.40 -6.62
CA THR A 132 -3.99 -14.77 -6.37
C THR A 132 -5.51 -14.80 -6.12
N LEU A 133 -6.02 -13.89 -5.28
CA LEU A 133 -7.45 -13.78 -5.01
C LEU A 133 -8.24 -13.37 -6.25
N ALA A 134 -7.71 -12.44 -7.06
CA ALA A 134 -8.33 -12.02 -8.32
C ALA A 134 -8.42 -13.18 -9.31
N GLN A 135 -7.34 -13.97 -9.45
CA GLN A 135 -7.35 -15.16 -10.29
C GLN A 135 -8.42 -16.17 -9.86
N LEU A 136 -8.51 -16.44 -8.55
CA LEU A 136 -9.54 -17.34 -8.01
C LEU A 136 -10.96 -16.81 -8.26
N SER A 137 -11.17 -15.50 -8.21
CA SER A 137 -12.47 -14.88 -8.46
C SER A 137 -12.92 -14.98 -9.91
N LEU A 138 -11.97 -15.00 -10.86
CA LEU A 138 -12.26 -15.05 -12.32
C LEU A 138 -12.52 -16.45 -12.84
N ILE A 139 -12.04 -17.51 -12.17
CA ILE A 139 -12.21 -18.90 -12.62
C ILE A 139 -13.70 -19.32 -12.68
N HIS A 140 -14.58 -18.63 -11.97
CA HIS A 140 -15.99 -18.97 -11.82
C HIS A 140 -16.95 -18.02 -12.56
N ILE A 141 -16.42 -17.06 -13.31
CA ILE A 141 -17.22 -16.16 -14.16
C ILE A 141 -17.16 -16.60 -15.62
#